data_c6178c3e9643461850dd2a300babde5f
#
_entry.id   c6178c3e9643461850dd2a300babde5f
#
_cell.length_a   1.000
_cell.length_b   1.000
_cell.length_c   1.000
_cell.angle_alpha   90.00
_cell.angle_beta   90.00
_cell.angle_gamma   90.00
#
_symmetry.space_group_name_H-M   'P 1'
#
loop_
_entity.id
_entity.type
_entity.pdbx_description
1 polymer ?
#
loop_
_entity_poly.entity_id
_entity_poly.type
_entity_poly.pdbx_seq_one_letter_code
_entity_poly.pdbx_strand_id
1 'polypeptide(L)'
;FQMFLYNNFMKLNVLFLMFLFSINLFSTDFEIEIMSAGDGSETKIFEFSDNITYRHFYSHQNWKDNLGDWGTLECAGNHTIIKNKGTILKNYCKGINKDGDLFWLMMDRNSVDFDAGVGRIKYKKGTGKFKNHEGTECIYAINFLKNGNGTFQKAKCKYKK
;
A
#
# COMPACT_ATOMS: atom_id res chain seq x y z
N PHE A 1 45.22 26.93 -33.51
CA PHE A 1 44.98 27.08 -32.06
C PHE A 1 43.47 27.27 -31.76
N GLN A 2 42.78 28.09 -32.53
CA GLN A 2 41.32 28.32 -32.36
C GLN A 2 40.45 27.08 -32.62
N MET A 3 40.81 26.24 -33.57
CA MET A 3 40.06 25.01 -33.90
C MET A 3 40.12 23.93 -32.81
N PHE A 4 41.22 23.92 -32.05
CA PHE A 4 41.42 22.97 -30.94
C PHE A 4 40.55 23.34 -29.70
N LEU A 5 40.39 24.63 -29.43
CA LEU A 5 39.54 25.14 -28.35
C LEU A 5 38.07 24.92 -28.64
N TYR A 6 37.63 25.09 -29.89
CA TYR A 6 36.25 24.88 -30.29
C TYR A 6 35.79 23.41 -30.14
N ASN A 7 36.66 22.46 -30.51
CA ASN A 7 36.36 21.02 -30.39
C ASN A 7 36.27 20.56 -28.92
N ASN A 8 37.05 21.12 -28.02
CA ASN A 8 36.99 20.79 -26.60
C ASN A 8 35.77 21.41 -25.92
N PHE A 9 35.37 22.62 -26.33
CA PHE A 9 34.15 23.27 -25.80
C PHE A 9 32.89 22.54 -26.24
N MET A 10 32.83 22.03 -27.45
CA MET A 10 31.70 21.25 -27.97
C MET A 10 31.59 19.89 -27.29
N LYS A 11 32.72 19.21 -27.01
CA LYS A 11 32.74 17.93 -26.25
C LYS A 11 32.30 18.13 -24.80
N LEU A 12 32.70 19.23 -24.16
CA LEU A 12 32.31 19.54 -22.79
C LEU A 12 30.80 19.81 -22.69
N ASN A 13 30.22 20.54 -23.65
CA ASN A 13 28.79 20.81 -23.68
C ASN A 13 27.94 19.55 -23.94
N VAL A 14 28.41 18.64 -24.80
CA VAL A 14 27.72 17.36 -25.04
C VAL A 14 27.77 16.47 -23.81
N LEU A 15 28.89 16.44 -23.08
CA LEU A 15 29.03 15.68 -21.84
C LEU A 15 28.09 16.23 -20.73
N PHE A 16 27.97 17.56 -20.64
CA PHE A 16 27.08 18.24 -19.69
C PHE A 16 25.59 18.00 -20.02
N LEU A 17 25.25 18.02 -21.32
CA LEU A 17 23.89 17.66 -21.76
C LEU A 17 23.54 16.19 -21.46
N MET A 18 24.47 15.26 -21.66
CA MET A 18 24.25 13.85 -21.30
C MET A 18 24.09 13.65 -19.81
N PHE A 19 24.77 14.44 -18.98
CA PHE A 19 24.61 14.39 -17.51
C PHE A 19 23.25 14.93 -17.05
N LEU A 20 22.69 15.91 -17.74
CA LEU A 20 21.34 16.45 -17.45
C LEU A 20 20.21 15.48 -17.87
N PHE A 21 20.44 14.63 -18.86
CA PHE A 21 19.46 13.62 -19.27
C PHE A 21 19.47 12.36 -18.39
N SER A 22 20.47 12.16 -17.56
CA SER A 22 20.56 11.01 -16.64
C SER A 22 19.86 11.23 -15.29
N ILE A 23 19.18 12.35 -15.08
CA ILE A 23 18.21 12.47 -13.99
C ILE A 23 16.95 11.71 -14.42
N ASN A 24 17.07 10.39 -14.50
CA ASN A 24 15.91 9.54 -14.54
C ASN A 24 15.14 9.83 -13.24
N LEU A 25 14.01 10.50 -13.37
CA LEU A 25 12.96 10.54 -12.36
C LEU A 25 12.51 9.09 -12.13
N PHE A 26 13.25 8.37 -11.29
CA PHE A 26 12.77 7.11 -10.76
C PHE A 26 11.56 7.44 -9.89
N SER A 27 10.37 7.40 -10.50
CA SER A 27 9.16 7.09 -9.77
C SER A 27 9.35 5.65 -9.33
N THR A 28 9.92 5.45 -8.15
CA THR A 28 10.10 4.12 -7.59
C THR A 28 8.75 3.66 -7.08
N ASP A 29 7.96 3.07 -8.00
CA ASP A 29 6.80 2.30 -7.60
C ASP A 29 7.31 1.17 -6.68
N PHE A 30 6.62 0.90 -5.59
CA PHE A 30 6.96 -0.19 -4.70
C PHE A 30 5.75 -1.10 -4.47
N GLU A 31 6.02 -2.34 -4.12
CA GLU A 31 4.99 -3.34 -3.85
C GLU A 31 5.02 -3.72 -2.37
N ILE A 32 3.83 -3.90 -1.78
CA ILE A 32 3.66 -4.40 -0.42
C ILE A 32 2.84 -5.68 -0.48
N GLU A 33 3.29 -6.68 0.26
CA GLU A 33 2.54 -7.89 0.56
C GLU A 33 2.13 -7.86 2.03
N ILE A 34 0.84 -8.07 2.30
CA ILE A 34 0.27 -8.09 3.64
C ILE A 34 -0.40 -9.45 3.83
N MET A 35 -0.08 -10.12 4.92
CA MET A 35 -0.57 -11.45 5.23
C MET A 35 -1.13 -11.48 6.66
N SER A 36 -2.31 -12.05 6.81
CA SER A 36 -2.80 -12.51 8.10
C SER A 36 -2.90 -14.03 8.09
N ALA A 37 -2.53 -14.66 9.18
CA ALA A 37 -2.68 -16.09 9.38
C ALA A 37 -3.30 -16.34 10.77
N GLY A 38 -4.28 -17.25 10.83
CA GLY A 38 -4.92 -17.66 12.07
C GLY A 38 -5.93 -16.66 12.63
N ASP A 39 -6.28 -16.88 13.89
CA ASP A 39 -7.38 -16.21 14.62
C ASP A 39 -7.05 -14.77 15.06
N GLY A 40 -6.11 -14.10 14.40
CA GLY A 40 -5.67 -12.72 14.72
C GLY A 40 -6.72 -11.63 14.47
N SER A 41 -7.96 -11.99 14.14
CA SER A 41 -9.03 -11.03 13.96
C SER A 41 -10.17 -11.25 14.96
N GLU A 42 -10.40 -10.25 15.80
CA GLU A 42 -11.65 -10.16 16.56
C GLU A 42 -12.73 -9.56 15.67
N THR A 43 -13.87 -10.25 15.54
CA THR A 43 -14.98 -9.76 14.73
C THR A 43 -16.26 -9.71 15.55
N LYS A 44 -16.90 -8.54 15.59
CA LYS A 44 -18.26 -8.37 16.10
C LYS A 44 -19.21 -8.21 14.92
N ILE A 45 -20.23 -9.03 14.89
CA ILE A 45 -21.22 -9.06 13.80
C ILE A 45 -22.54 -8.50 14.33
N PHE A 46 -23.13 -7.62 13.53
CA PHE A 46 -24.45 -7.05 13.77
C PHE A 46 -25.30 -7.19 12.50
N GLU A 47 -26.34 -7.98 12.58
CA GLU A 47 -27.35 -8.13 11.53
C GLU A 47 -28.31 -6.94 11.61
N PHE A 48 -28.14 -5.97 10.71
CA PHE A 48 -28.96 -4.76 10.69
C PHE A 48 -30.34 -5.05 10.08
N SER A 49 -30.39 -5.90 9.07
CA SER A 49 -31.61 -6.35 8.41
C SER A 49 -31.33 -7.65 7.66
N ASP A 50 -32.37 -8.28 7.12
CA ASP A 50 -32.25 -9.52 6.31
C ASP A 50 -31.28 -9.42 5.14
N ASN A 51 -30.89 -8.20 4.76
CA ASN A 51 -30.04 -7.93 3.60
C ASN A 51 -28.74 -7.22 3.93
N ILE A 52 -28.53 -6.78 5.18
CA ILE A 52 -27.37 -5.99 5.57
C ILE A 52 -26.75 -6.54 6.83
N THR A 53 -25.50 -7.02 6.70
CA THR A 53 -24.65 -7.43 7.82
C THR A 53 -23.55 -6.42 8.01
N TYR A 54 -23.41 -5.93 9.22
CA TYR A 54 -22.32 -5.05 9.62
C TYR A 54 -21.32 -5.85 10.48
N ARG A 55 -20.04 -5.73 10.13
CA ARG A 55 -18.95 -6.35 10.88
C ARG A 55 -17.98 -5.27 11.32
N HIS A 56 -17.69 -5.24 12.61
CA HIS A 56 -16.53 -4.52 13.13
C HIS A 56 -15.44 -5.54 13.40
N PHE A 57 -14.22 -5.25 12.97
CA PHE A 57 -13.10 -6.16 13.18
C PHE A 57 -11.83 -5.43 13.59
N TYR A 58 -10.99 -6.16 14.28
CA TYR A 58 -9.64 -5.80 14.63
C TYR A 58 -8.73 -6.94 14.19
N SER A 59 -7.61 -6.64 13.54
CA SER A 59 -6.72 -7.66 13.01
C SER A 59 -5.24 -7.30 13.17
N HIS A 60 -4.44 -8.33 13.42
CA HIS A 60 -2.99 -8.28 13.37
C HIS A 60 -2.52 -8.95 12.09
N GLN A 61 -1.59 -8.32 11.39
CA GLN A 61 -1.09 -8.78 10.09
C GLN A 61 0.43 -8.59 10.03
N ASN A 62 1.08 -9.38 9.21
CA ASN A 62 2.48 -9.18 8.84
C ASN A 62 2.54 -8.55 7.46
N TRP A 63 3.53 -7.73 7.23
CA TRP A 63 3.76 -7.10 5.92
C TRP A 63 5.23 -7.12 5.55
N LYS A 64 5.51 -7.12 4.26
CA LYS A 64 6.83 -6.90 3.66
C LYS A 64 6.68 -6.10 2.39
N ASP A 65 7.74 -5.42 1.98
CA ASP A 65 7.81 -4.74 0.69
C ASP A 65 8.96 -5.27 -0.17
N ASN A 66 8.98 -4.84 -1.42
CA ASN A 66 10.04 -5.17 -2.36
C ASN A 66 11.30 -4.30 -2.22
N LEU A 67 11.31 -3.37 -1.25
CA LEU A 67 12.47 -2.55 -0.90
C LEU A 67 13.29 -3.16 0.24
N GLY A 68 12.88 -4.35 0.75
CA GLY A 68 13.57 -5.11 1.79
C GLY A 68 13.15 -4.74 3.21
N ASP A 69 12.03 -4.08 3.37
CA ASP A 69 11.44 -3.79 4.67
C ASP A 69 10.31 -4.76 5.01
N TRP A 70 10.04 -4.91 6.31
CA TRP A 70 9.01 -5.79 6.83
C TRP A 70 8.62 -5.40 8.26
N GLY A 71 7.49 -5.90 8.73
CA GLY A 71 7.02 -5.64 10.08
C GLY A 71 5.60 -6.14 10.34
N THR A 72 4.95 -5.50 11.30
CA THR A 72 3.58 -5.82 11.67
C THR A 72 2.63 -4.67 11.39
N LEU A 73 1.35 -5.00 11.22
CA LEU A 73 0.28 -4.09 10.90
C LEU A 73 -0.93 -4.42 11.78
N GLU A 74 -1.41 -3.45 12.52
CA GLU A 74 -2.66 -3.52 13.30
C GLU A 74 -3.73 -2.74 12.55
N CYS A 75 -4.88 -3.36 12.31
CA CYS A 75 -5.98 -2.73 11.61
C CYS A 75 -7.28 -2.85 12.41
N ALA A 76 -8.03 -1.76 12.46
CA ALA A 76 -9.40 -1.73 12.92
C ALA A 76 -10.30 -1.16 11.83
N GLY A 77 -11.48 -1.75 11.66
CA GLY A 77 -12.36 -1.30 10.60
C GLY A 77 -13.75 -1.90 10.60
N ASN A 78 -14.48 -1.49 9.60
CA ASN A 78 -15.85 -1.89 9.41
C ASN A 78 -16.05 -2.51 8.04
N HIS A 79 -16.87 -3.53 8.01
CA HIS A 79 -17.25 -4.24 6.80
C HIS A 79 -18.77 -4.32 6.74
N THR A 80 -19.36 -3.65 5.77
CA THR A 80 -20.79 -3.73 5.48
C THR A 80 -21.00 -4.67 4.30
N ILE A 81 -21.72 -5.75 4.53
CA ILE A 81 -22.07 -6.74 3.51
C ILE A 81 -23.53 -6.52 3.15
N ILE A 82 -23.79 -6.29 1.88
CA ILE A 82 -25.14 -6.09 1.33
C ILE A 82 -25.45 -7.29 0.43
N LYS A 83 -26.42 -8.11 0.83
CA LYS A 83 -26.80 -9.32 0.12
C LYS A 83 -27.08 -9.03 -1.35
N ASN A 84 -26.45 -9.79 -2.24
CA ASN A 84 -26.55 -9.66 -3.69
C ASN A 84 -26.06 -8.33 -4.29
N LYS A 85 -25.43 -7.44 -3.48
CA LYS A 85 -24.91 -6.15 -3.97
C LYS A 85 -23.40 -6.00 -3.73
N GLY A 86 -22.86 -6.79 -2.81
CA GLY A 86 -21.43 -6.76 -2.51
C GLY A 86 -21.08 -6.24 -1.13
N THR A 87 -19.91 -5.67 -0.99
CA THR A 87 -19.32 -5.33 0.29
C THR A 87 -18.58 -3.99 0.25
N ILE A 88 -18.70 -3.25 1.33
CA ILE A 88 -17.99 -1.99 1.56
C ILE A 88 -17.11 -2.16 2.78
N LEU A 89 -15.80 -1.98 2.62
CA LEU A 89 -14.81 -2.09 3.69
C LEU A 89 -14.10 -0.77 3.88
N LYS A 90 -13.89 -0.39 5.13
CA LYS A 90 -13.07 0.75 5.51
C LYS A 90 -12.25 0.44 6.75
N ASN A 91 -10.92 0.49 6.62
CA ASN A 91 -9.98 0.18 7.67
C ASN A 91 -9.04 1.33 7.94
N TYR A 92 -8.61 1.42 9.19
CA TYR A 92 -7.50 2.25 9.65
C TYR A 92 -6.44 1.34 10.24
N CYS A 93 -5.23 1.48 9.75
CA CYS A 93 -4.13 0.62 10.15
C CYS A 93 -2.95 1.44 10.66
N LYS A 94 -2.26 0.88 11.65
CA LYS A 94 -0.97 1.36 12.15
C LYS A 94 0.06 0.27 11.92
N GLY A 95 1.12 0.57 11.18
CA GLY A 95 2.23 -0.34 10.95
C GLY A 95 3.48 0.09 11.69
N ILE A 96 4.31 -0.89 12.00
CA ILE A 96 5.66 -0.73 12.50
C ILE A 96 6.59 -1.62 11.69
N ASN A 97 7.77 -1.12 11.35
CA ASN A 97 8.78 -1.91 10.68
C ASN A 97 9.81 -2.50 11.65
N LYS A 98 10.74 -3.28 11.12
CA LYS A 98 11.86 -3.89 11.87
C LYS A 98 12.76 -2.90 12.63
N ASP A 99 12.80 -1.64 12.20
CA ASP A 99 13.64 -0.58 12.76
C ASP A 99 12.88 0.30 13.78
N GLY A 100 11.56 0.04 13.97
CA GLY A 100 10.69 0.78 14.88
C GLY A 100 10.02 2.03 14.25
N ASP A 101 10.21 2.28 12.96
CA ASP A 101 9.51 3.34 12.26
C ASP A 101 8.04 3.02 12.09
N LEU A 102 7.18 4.01 12.28
CA LEU A 102 5.73 3.87 12.25
C LEU A 102 5.14 4.45 10.97
N PHE A 103 4.02 3.87 10.53
CA PHE A 103 3.17 4.45 9.48
C PHE A 103 1.70 4.20 9.75
N TRP A 104 0.84 5.06 9.19
CA TRP A 104 -0.62 4.97 9.31
C TRP A 104 -1.23 4.92 7.93
N LEU A 105 -2.11 3.95 7.74
CA LEU A 105 -2.82 3.70 6.49
C LEU A 105 -4.32 3.88 6.68
N MET A 106 -4.99 4.29 5.62
CA MET A 106 -6.41 4.09 5.43
C MET A 106 -6.59 3.16 4.25
N MET A 107 -7.42 2.14 4.41
CA MET A 107 -7.75 1.19 3.36
C MET A 107 -9.25 1.20 3.11
N ASP A 108 -9.63 1.22 1.85
CA ASP A 108 -11.02 1.11 1.43
C ASP A 108 -11.19 0.10 0.31
N ARG A 109 -12.33 -0.55 0.28
CA ARG A 109 -12.74 -1.46 -0.78
C ARG A 109 -14.26 -1.43 -0.97
N ASN A 110 -14.68 -1.35 -2.22
CA ASN A 110 -16.04 -1.60 -2.62
C ASN A 110 -16.00 -2.68 -3.71
N SER A 111 -16.55 -3.85 -3.44
CA SER A 111 -16.47 -4.99 -4.35
C SER A 111 -17.75 -5.82 -4.31
N VAL A 112 -18.04 -6.51 -5.41
CA VAL A 112 -19.18 -7.42 -5.51
C VAL A 112 -18.92 -8.68 -4.67
N ASP A 113 -17.66 -9.13 -4.63
CA ASP A 113 -17.25 -10.33 -3.90
C ASP A 113 -16.68 -9.96 -2.52
N PHE A 114 -17.07 -10.76 -1.52
CA PHE A 114 -16.51 -10.66 -0.17
C PHE A 114 -15.11 -11.26 -0.09
N ASP A 115 -14.91 -12.44 -0.66
CA ASP A 115 -13.71 -13.26 -0.50
C ASP A 115 -12.54 -12.78 -1.35
N ALA A 116 -12.81 -11.98 -2.38
CA ALA A 116 -11.79 -11.40 -3.23
C ALA A 116 -12.17 -9.99 -3.67
N GLY A 117 -11.19 -9.16 -3.99
CA GLY A 117 -11.47 -7.83 -4.53
C GLY A 117 -10.27 -6.92 -4.61
N VAL A 118 -10.52 -5.77 -5.21
CA VAL A 118 -9.54 -4.70 -5.37
C VAL A 118 -9.98 -3.50 -4.54
N GLY A 119 -9.04 -2.89 -3.84
CA GLY A 119 -9.27 -1.71 -3.04
C GLY A 119 -8.09 -0.73 -3.13
N ARG A 120 -8.14 0.29 -2.29
CA ARG A 120 -7.12 1.34 -2.21
C ARG A 120 -6.52 1.40 -0.82
N ILE A 121 -5.23 1.74 -0.78
CA ILE A 121 -4.51 2.09 0.44
C ILE A 121 -4.01 3.52 0.26
N LYS A 122 -4.12 4.32 1.33
CA LYS A 122 -3.55 5.65 1.37
C LYS A 122 -2.73 5.84 2.64
N TYR A 123 -1.45 6.17 2.47
CA TYR A 123 -0.59 6.56 3.57
C TYR A 123 -1.02 7.93 4.10
N LYS A 124 -1.31 7.99 5.39
CA LYS A 124 -1.81 9.19 6.06
C LYS A 124 -0.73 9.93 6.83
N LYS A 125 0.23 9.18 7.37
CA LYS A 125 1.33 9.69 8.17
C LYS A 125 2.44 8.64 8.27
N GLY A 126 3.67 9.07 8.54
CA GLY A 126 4.80 8.20 8.83
C GLY A 126 5.85 8.84 9.72
N THR A 127 6.69 8.02 10.35
CA THR A 127 7.92 8.42 11.04
C THR A 127 9.13 7.88 10.30
N GLY A 128 10.33 8.31 10.66
CA GLY A 128 11.57 7.84 10.06
C GLY A 128 11.50 7.83 8.53
N LYS A 129 11.77 6.68 7.92
CA LYS A 129 11.74 6.51 6.47
C LYS A 129 10.34 6.66 5.85
N PHE A 130 9.28 6.41 6.62
CA PHE A 130 7.91 6.53 6.12
C PHE A 130 7.39 7.97 6.07
N LYS A 131 8.13 8.97 6.53
CA LYS A 131 7.75 10.38 6.38
C LYS A 131 7.49 10.77 4.93
N ASN A 132 8.28 10.21 4.03
CA ASN A 132 8.16 10.48 2.59
C ASN A 132 7.03 9.71 1.91
N HIS A 133 6.32 8.82 2.63
CA HIS A 133 5.19 8.05 2.10
C HIS A 133 3.86 8.75 2.28
N GLU A 134 3.81 9.85 3.03
CA GLU A 134 2.55 10.58 3.28
C GLU A 134 1.89 11.02 1.98
N GLY A 135 0.62 10.66 1.83
CA GLY A 135 -0.16 10.91 0.62
C GLY A 135 0.05 9.89 -0.51
N THR A 136 1.00 8.94 -0.37
CA THR A 136 1.17 7.82 -1.31
C THR A 136 -0.11 6.99 -1.38
N GLU A 137 -0.51 6.63 -2.58
CA GLU A 137 -1.67 5.80 -2.85
C GLU A 137 -1.25 4.48 -3.48
N CYS A 138 -1.89 3.40 -3.04
CA CYS A 138 -1.69 2.06 -3.58
C CYS A 138 -3.03 1.47 -4.02
N ILE A 139 -2.97 0.63 -5.03
CA ILE A 139 -4.08 -0.28 -5.38
C ILE A 139 -3.70 -1.66 -4.85
N TYR A 140 -4.57 -2.28 -4.07
CA TYR A 140 -4.35 -3.62 -3.56
C TYR A 140 -5.40 -4.61 -4.06
N ALA A 141 -4.98 -5.85 -4.22
CA ALA A 141 -5.86 -7.00 -4.37
C ALA A 141 -5.78 -7.86 -3.10
N ILE A 142 -6.90 -8.42 -2.68
CA ILE A 142 -7.02 -9.31 -1.52
C ILE A 142 -7.68 -10.62 -1.92
N ASN A 143 -7.19 -11.71 -1.35
CA ASN A 143 -7.83 -13.02 -1.34
C ASN A 143 -7.90 -13.54 0.08
N PHE A 144 -9.05 -14.10 0.45
CA PHE A 144 -9.23 -14.84 1.70
C PHE A 144 -8.94 -16.31 1.46
N LEU A 145 -8.37 -16.98 2.45
CA LEU A 145 -8.24 -18.42 2.44
C LEU A 145 -9.64 -19.06 2.53
N LYS A 146 -9.85 -20.15 1.81
CA LYS A 146 -11.16 -20.85 1.77
C LYS A 146 -11.67 -21.30 3.14
N ASN A 147 -10.76 -21.58 4.07
CA ASN A 147 -11.10 -21.93 5.47
C ASN A 147 -11.41 -20.72 6.36
N GLY A 148 -11.36 -19.50 5.83
CA GLY A 148 -11.59 -18.27 6.58
C GLY A 148 -10.45 -17.83 7.51
N ASN A 149 -9.37 -18.61 7.62
CA ASN A 149 -8.32 -18.41 8.63
C ASN A 149 -7.12 -17.59 8.13
N GLY A 150 -7.33 -16.71 7.17
CA GLY A 150 -6.25 -15.83 6.73
C GLY A 150 -6.55 -15.07 5.45
N THR A 151 -5.72 -14.07 5.20
CA THR A 151 -5.77 -13.26 3.98
C THR A 151 -4.38 -13.10 3.40
N PHE A 152 -4.34 -12.97 2.08
CA PHE A 152 -3.18 -12.49 1.36
C PHE A 152 -3.57 -11.26 0.55
N GLN A 153 -2.78 -10.20 0.71
CA GLN A 153 -2.98 -8.94 0.01
C GLN A 153 -1.68 -8.55 -0.69
N LYS A 154 -1.79 -8.09 -1.92
CA LYS A 154 -0.67 -7.50 -2.65
C LYS A 154 -1.06 -6.12 -3.14
N ALA A 155 -0.26 -5.11 -2.82
CA ALA A 155 -0.49 -3.74 -3.21
C ALA A 155 0.66 -3.19 -4.07
N LYS A 156 0.30 -2.38 -5.07
CA LYS A 156 1.22 -1.57 -5.87
C LYS A 156 1.02 -0.10 -5.50
N CYS A 157 2.09 0.54 -5.10
CA CYS A 157 2.10 1.89 -4.58
C CYS A 157 2.84 2.84 -5.50
N LYS A 158 2.31 4.05 -5.66
CA LYS A 158 2.95 5.14 -6.38
C LYS A 158 3.22 6.28 -5.44
N TYR A 159 4.47 6.70 -5.32
CA TYR A 159 4.81 7.89 -4.55
C TYR A 159 4.08 9.11 -5.10
N LYS A 160 3.53 9.90 -4.18
CA LYS A 160 3.04 11.22 -4.54
C LYS A 160 4.26 12.10 -4.87
N LYS A 161 4.33 12.57 -6.12
CA LYS A 161 5.31 13.59 -6.53
C LYS A 161 4.96 14.94 -5.93
#